data_ffa91f75b58e86ce23306e75cbab2556
#
_entry.id   ffa91f75b58e86ce23306e75cbab2556
#
_cell.length_a   1.000
_cell.length_b   1.000
_cell.length_c   1.000
_cell.angle_alpha   90.00
_cell.angle_beta   90.00
_cell.angle_gamma   90.00
#
_symmetry.space_group_name_H-M   'P 1'
#
loop_
_entity.id
_entity.type
_entity.pdbx_description
1 polymer ?
#
loop_
_entity_poly.entity_id
_entity_poly.type
_entity_poly.pdbx_seq_one_letter_code
_entity_poly.pdbx_strand_id
1 'polypeptide(L)'
;MSTALTERDFYEVSKDIAPTHSFSFEEACEFVQYKKEQTLFREKVNSFEELLQKSVGKTYEENAPDLTEHQFADGQYIRTITMPAETFFISKIHLQNHPFFVMTGEISVLSEGKVERIKAPYYGITKTGTQRVLYIHEECVFVTVHCTDKLDLKDIEEEVIAKSFSE
;
A
#
# COMPACT_ATOMS: atom_id res chain seq x y z
N MET A 1 2.72 -1.62 24.88
CA MET A 1 2.82 -0.44 25.79
C MET A 1 2.61 0.79 24.94
N SER A 2 1.49 1.51 25.14
CA SER A 2 1.25 2.80 24.47
C SER A 2 2.24 3.83 25.01
N THR A 3 3.13 4.32 24.16
CA THR A 3 4.01 5.46 24.51
C THR A 3 3.13 6.70 24.58
N ALA A 4 3.22 7.45 25.67
CA ALA A 4 2.50 8.71 25.85
C ALA A 4 2.77 9.67 24.67
N LEU A 5 1.74 10.38 24.24
CA LEU A 5 1.86 11.40 23.20
C LEU A 5 2.67 12.60 23.73
N THR A 6 3.51 13.17 22.88
CA THR A 6 4.35 14.32 23.20
C THR A 6 3.87 15.57 22.44
N GLU A 7 4.26 16.75 22.90
CA GLU A 7 3.99 18.03 22.19
C GLU A 7 4.48 18.01 20.74
N ARG A 8 5.59 17.31 20.47
CA ARG A 8 6.13 17.16 19.13
C ARG A 8 5.19 16.34 18.24
N ASP A 9 4.56 15.29 18.77
CA ASP A 9 3.58 14.48 18.00
C ASP A 9 2.40 15.36 17.55
N PHE A 10 1.89 16.24 18.43
CA PHE A 10 0.81 17.18 18.08
C PHE A 10 1.26 18.22 17.04
N TYR A 11 2.47 18.76 17.17
CA TYR A 11 3.00 19.74 16.23
C TYR A 11 3.17 19.18 14.83
N GLU A 12 3.73 17.97 14.69
CA GLU A 12 3.93 17.34 13.37
C GLU A 12 2.58 17.07 12.68
N VAL A 13 1.59 16.58 13.42
CA VAL A 13 0.26 16.26 12.87
C VAL A 13 -0.56 17.51 12.57
N SER A 14 -0.36 18.62 13.31
CA SER A 14 -1.09 19.87 13.08
C SER A 14 -0.87 20.47 11.67
N LYS A 15 0.24 20.11 11.02
CA LYS A 15 0.53 20.53 9.63
C LYS A 15 -0.43 19.90 8.61
N ASP A 16 -1.01 18.74 8.93
CA ASP A 16 -1.91 18.00 8.07
C ASP A 16 -3.38 18.37 8.28
N ILE A 17 -3.68 19.22 9.27
CA ILE A 17 -5.04 19.61 9.64
C ILE A 17 -5.40 20.91 8.92
N ALA A 18 -6.47 20.88 8.13
CA ALA A 18 -6.99 22.11 7.50
C ALA A 18 -7.44 23.12 8.58
N PRO A 19 -7.14 24.42 8.42
CA PRO A 19 -7.41 25.44 9.45
C PRO A 19 -8.90 25.67 9.76
N THR A 20 -9.81 25.04 9.07
CA THR A 20 -11.27 25.14 9.25
C THR A 20 -11.87 24.05 10.14
N HIS A 21 -11.10 23.06 10.58
CA HIS A 21 -11.58 21.99 11.46
C HIS A 21 -11.37 22.37 12.94
N SER A 22 -12.46 22.37 13.71
CA SER A 22 -12.40 22.41 15.16
C SER A 22 -12.48 20.99 15.71
N PHE A 23 -11.38 20.46 16.23
CA PHE A 23 -11.35 19.19 16.95
C PHE A 23 -11.56 19.42 18.45
N SER A 24 -12.28 18.53 19.10
CA SER A 24 -12.16 18.39 20.55
C SER A 24 -10.75 17.88 20.91
N PHE A 25 -10.32 18.07 22.14
CA PHE A 25 -9.01 17.56 22.60
C PHE A 25 -8.91 16.04 22.46
N GLU A 26 -10.01 15.33 22.72
CA GLU A 26 -10.08 13.86 22.59
C GLU A 26 -9.90 13.41 21.14
N GLU A 27 -10.63 14.01 20.18
CA GLU A 27 -10.48 13.74 18.76
C GLU A 27 -9.07 14.05 18.24
N ALA A 28 -8.46 15.14 18.73
CA ALA A 28 -7.08 15.48 18.39
C ALA A 28 -6.09 14.40 18.90
N CYS A 29 -6.27 13.90 20.13
CA CYS A 29 -5.44 12.83 20.67
C CYS A 29 -5.57 11.53 19.86
N GLU A 30 -6.79 11.12 19.53
CA GLU A 30 -7.04 9.92 18.70
C GLU A 30 -6.40 10.05 17.32
N PHE A 31 -6.52 11.22 16.69
CA PHE A 31 -5.94 11.47 15.38
C PHE A 31 -4.41 11.45 15.42
N VAL A 32 -3.78 12.09 16.44
CA VAL A 32 -2.32 12.07 16.62
C VAL A 32 -1.82 10.66 16.88
N GLN A 33 -2.51 9.89 17.71
CA GLN A 33 -2.16 8.50 18.00
C GLN A 33 -2.22 7.64 16.72
N TYR A 34 -3.28 7.77 15.94
CA TYR A 34 -3.43 7.08 14.66
C TYR A 34 -2.29 7.39 13.67
N LYS A 35 -1.94 8.68 13.52
CA LYS A 35 -0.83 9.11 12.65
C LYS A 35 0.52 8.56 13.12
N LYS A 36 0.76 8.53 14.41
CA LYS A 36 1.97 7.96 15.00
C LYS A 36 2.10 6.46 14.74
N GLU A 37 1.00 5.71 14.88
CA GLU A 37 0.96 4.28 14.59
C GLU A 37 1.19 4.00 13.10
N GLN A 38 0.61 4.80 12.20
CA GLN A 38 0.87 4.72 10.77
C GLN A 38 2.34 4.97 10.43
N THR A 39 2.96 6.01 11.02
CA THR A 39 4.37 6.31 10.78
C THR A 39 5.27 5.17 11.22
N LEU A 40 5.05 4.63 12.42
CA LEU A 40 5.80 3.49 12.93
C LEU A 40 5.62 2.23 12.07
N PHE A 41 4.42 1.99 11.56
CA PHE A 41 4.15 0.88 10.64
C PHE A 41 4.95 1.04 9.35
N ARG A 42 4.95 2.24 8.75
CA ARG A 42 5.69 2.56 7.52
C ARG A 42 7.19 2.37 7.67
N GLU A 43 7.78 2.83 8.78
CA GLU A 43 9.20 2.62 9.11
C GLU A 43 9.54 1.13 9.18
N LYS A 44 8.67 0.31 9.77
CA LYS A 44 8.86 -1.14 9.83
C LYS A 44 8.76 -1.81 8.45
N VAL A 45 7.83 -1.38 7.61
CA VAL A 45 7.70 -1.89 6.24
C VAL A 45 8.94 -1.56 5.43
N ASN A 46 9.44 -0.33 5.49
CA ASN A 46 10.66 0.08 4.80
C ASN A 46 11.88 -0.75 5.27
N SER A 47 12.02 -0.95 6.59
CA SER A 47 13.09 -1.78 7.15
C SER A 47 12.99 -3.24 6.70
N PHE A 48 11.78 -3.77 6.58
CA PHE A 48 11.55 -5.12 6.08
C PHE A 48 11.88 -5.23 4.59
N GLU A 49 11.51 -4.24 3.79
CA GLU A 49 11.87 -4.16 2.36
C GLU A 49 13.39 -4.16 2.16
N GLU A 50 14.13 -3.34 2.94
CA GLU A 50 15.59 -3.34 2.91
C GLU A 50 16.19 -4.70 3.28
N LEU A 51 15.62 -5.41 4.25
CA LEU A 51 16.06 -6.75 4.62
C LEU A 51 15.82 -7.77 3.50
N LEU A 52 14.65 -7.71 2.86
CA LEU A 52 14.33 -8.55 1.71
C LEU A 52 15.31 -8.30 0.55
N GLN A 53 15.55 -7.04 0.20
CA GLN A 53 16.50 -6.66 -0.86
C GLN A 53 17.91 -7.17 -0.58
N LYS A 54 18.37 -7.06 0.66
CA LYS A 54 19.69 -7.59 1.08
C LYS A 54 19.77 -9.12 1.03
N SER A 55 18.65 -9.82 1.30
CA SER A 55 18.59 -11.28 1.37
C SER A 55 18.50 -11.93 -0.01
N VAL A 56 17.75 -11.30 -0.93
CA VAL A 56 17.43 -11.87 -2.24
C VAL A 56 18.23 -11.20 -3.36
N GLY A 57 18.92 -10.08 -3.08
CA GLY A 57 19.79 -9.37 -4.02
C GLY A 57 19.08 -8.56 -5.09
N LYS A 58 17.74 -8.70 -5.24
CA LYS A 58 16.89 -7.92 -6.15
C LYS A 58 15.44 -7.98 -5.67
N THR A 59 14.66 -6.94 -5.98
CA THR A 59 13.22 -6.98 -5.77
C THR A 59 12.58 -8.02 -6.70
N TYR A 60 11.43 -8.55 -6.32
CA TYR A 60 10.69 -9.51 -7.14
C TYR A 60 10.33 -8.92 -8.52
N GLU A 61 9.97 -7.63 -8.57
CA GLU A 61 9.64 -6.92 -9.82
C GLU A 61 10.83 -6.87 -10.81
N GLU A 62 12.07 -6.80 -10.31
CA GLU A 62 13.28 -6.82 -11.16
C GLU A 62 13.64 -8.23 -11.65
N ASN A 63 13.24 -9.28 -10.92
CA ASN A 63 13.56 -10.67 -11.22
C ASN A 63 12.48 -11.38 -12.04
N ALA A 64 11.27 -10.85 -12.13
CA ALA A 64 10.13 -11.50 -12.76
C ALA A 64 9.27 -10.54 -13.60
N PRO A 65 9.81 -9.89 -14.63
CA PRO A 65 9.07 -8.97 -15.49
C PRO A 65 7.88 -9.65 -16.20
N ASP A 66 7.95 -10.95 -16.42
CA ASP A 66 6.95 -11.71 -17.18
C ASP A 66 5.69 -12.09 -16.39
N LEU A 67 5.62 -11.73 -15.10
CA LEU A 67 4.48 -12.07 -14.24
C LEU A 67 3.40 -10.99 -14.19
N THR A 68 3.62 -9.89 -14.91
CA THR A 68 2.69 -8.76 -14.93
C THR A 68 2.15 -8.55 -16.34
N GLU A 69 0.83 -8.59 -16.48
CA GLU A 69 0.12 -8.27 -17.71
C GLU A 69 -0.49 -6.88 -17.60
N HIS A 70 -0.48 -6.15 -18.71
CA HIS A 70 -0.98 -4.79 -18.82
C HIS A 70 -2.07 -4.73 -19.88
N GLN A 71 -3.25 -4.25 -19.52
CA GLN A 71 -4.38 -4.06 -20.42
C GLN A 71 -4.94 -2.66 -20.26
N PHE A 72 -5.50 -2.13 -21.34
CA PHE A 72 -6.06 -0.79 -21.39
C PHE A 72 -7.48 -0.85 -21.93
N ALA A 73 -8.36 -0.09 -21.30
CA ALA A 73 -9.71 0.19 -21.74
C ALA A 73 -9.94 1.69 -21.61
N ASP A 74 -11.03 2.21 -22.17
CA ASP A 74 -11.33 3.65 -22.21
C ASP A 74 -11.22 4.29 -20.81
N GLY A 75 -10.12 5.05 -20.57
CA GLY A 75 -9.85 5.71 -19.30
C GLY A 75 -9.46 4.77 -18.15
N GLN A 76 -9.09 3.51 -18.43
CA GLN A 76 -8.73 2.53 -17.40
C GLN A 76 -7.45 1.78 -17.78
N TYR A 77 -6.59 1.61 -16.79
CA TYR A 77 -5.44 0.73 -16.84
C TYR A 77 -5.67 -0.47 -15.91
N ILE A 78 -5.59 -1.67 -16.47
CA ILE A 78 -5.77 -2.94 -15.76
C ILE A 78 -4.41 -3.63 -15.66
N ARG A 79 -3.97 -3.87 -14.44
CA ARG A 79 -2.73 -4.59 -14.16
C ARG A 79 -3.06 -5.93 -13.51
N THR A 80 -2.67 -7.01 -14.15
CA THR A 80 -2.76 -8.37 -13.60
C THR A 80 -1.37 -8.84 -13.22
N ILE A 81 -1.20 -9.32 -12.00
CA ILE A 81 0.06 -9.91 -11.53
C ILE A 81 -0.19 -11.33 -11.03
N THR A 82 0.64 -12.28 -11.48
CA THR A 82 0.66 -13.65 -10.95
C THR A 82 1.77 -13.76 -9.90
N MET A 83 1.38 -13.99 -8.66
CA MET A 83 2.29 -14.06 -7.52
C MET A 83 2.48 -15.51 -7.10
N PRO A 84 3.71 -16.06 -7.16
CA PRO A 84 3.99 -17.43 -6.75
C PRO A 84 3.73 -17.67 -5.27
N ALA A 85 3.37 -18.91 -4.90
CA ALA A 85 3.26 -19.33 -3.52
C ALA A 85 4.58 -19.15 -2.75
N GLU A 86 4.48 -19.01 -1.43
CA GLU A 86 5.59 -18.88 -0.48
C GLU A 86 6.49 -17.65 -0.71
N THR A 87 5.94 -16.59 -1.32
CA THR A 87 6.64 -15.33 -1.58
C THR A 87 6.05 -14.16 -0.82
N PHE A 88 6.87 -13.14 -0.58
CA PHE A 88 6.46 -11.85 -0.04
C PHE A 88 6.42 -10.79 -1.15
N PHE A 89 5.41 -9.94 -1.08
CA PHE A 89 5.30 -8.75 -1.91
C PHE A 89 5.06 -7.53 -1.03
N ILE A 90 5.71 -6.43 -1.37
CA ILE A 90 5.45 -5.12 -0.76
C ILE A 90 4.81 -4.25 -1.83
N SER A 91 3.59 -3.79 -1.58
CA SER A 91 2.90 -2.92 -2.54
C SER A 91 3.55 -1.54 -2.57
N LYS A 92 3.50 -0.89 -3.73
CA LYS A 92 3.79 0.55 -3.84
C LYS A 92 2.71 1.35 -3.10
N ILE A 93 3.02 2.61 -2.80
CA ILE A 93 2.08 3.56 -2.19
C ILE A 93 1.27 4.18 -3.32
N HIS A 94 -0.05 4.04 -3.28
CA HIS A 94 -0.91 4.54 -4.34
C HIS A 94 -1.43 5.95 -4.04
N LEU A 95 -1.43 6.83 -5.03
CA LEU A 95 -1.97 8.20 -4.96
C LEU A 95 -3.48 8.26 -5.15
N GLN A 96 -4.09 7.18 -5.66
CA GLN A 96 -5.51 7.13 -5.97
C GLN A 96 -6.18 5.91 -5.32
N ASN A 97 -7.45 6.06 -4.94
CA ASN A 97 -8.27 4.90 -4.59
C ASN A 97 -8.48 4.04 -5.83
N HIS A 98 -8.30 2.74 -5.71
CA HIS A 98 -8.54 1.83 -6.83
C HIS A 98 -9.08 0.48 -6.35
N PRO A 99 -9.92 -0.18 -7.14
CA PRO A 99 -10.35 -1.53 -6.86
C PRO A 99 -9.22 -2.54 -7.09
N PHE A 100 -9.23 -3.60 -6.29
CA PHE A 100 -8.41 -4.79 -6.51
C PHE A 100 -9.25 -6.06 -6.43
N PHE A 101 -8.79 -7.10 -7.10
CA PHE A 101 -9.43 -8.40 -7.15
C PHE A 101 -8.40 -9.50 -6.92
N VAL A 102 -8.72 -10.45 -6.05
CA VAL A 102 -8.00 -11.70 -5.88
C VAL A 102 -8.78 -12.75 -6.65
N MET A 103 -8.28 -13.14 -7.82
CA MET A 103 -8.99 -14.02 -8.76
C MET A 103 -8.76 -15.49 -8.42
N THR A 104 -7.54 -15.84 -7.99
CA THR A 104 -7.16 -17.18 -7.54
C THR A 104 -6.25 -17.10 -6.33
N GLY A 105 -6.09 -18.23 -5.61
CA GLY A 105 -5.13 -18.38 -4.53
C GLY A 105 -5.58 -17.86 -3.18
N GLU A 106 -4.62 -17.79 -2.27
CA GLU A 106 -4.83 -17.36 -0.89
C GLU A 106 -3.63 -16.51 -0.42
N ILE A 107 -3.89 -15.36 0.20
CA ILE A 107 -2.89 -14.40 0.64
C ILE A 107 -3.16 -13.94 2.09
N SER A 108 -2.10 -13.60 2.81
CA SER A 108 -2.20 -12.77 4.01
C SER A 108 -1.76 -11.35 3.66
N VAL A 109 -2.55 -10.37 4.07
CA VAL A 109 -2.29 -8.94 3.84
C VAL A 109 -2.08 -8.27 5.19
N LEU A 110 -0.91 -7.69 5.39
CA LEU A 110 -0.62 -6.81 6.52
C LEU A 110 -0.75 -5.37 6.03
N SER A 111 -1.68 -4.64 6.61
CA SER A 111 -1.93 -3.22 6.33
C SER A 111 -2.24 -2.50 7.64
N GLU A 112 -1.59 -1.36 7.89
CA GLU A 112 -1.83 -0.53 9.09
C GLU A 112 -1.79 -1.31 10.42
N GLY A 113 -0.88 -2.28 10.51
CA GLY A 113 -0.71 -3.13 11.70
C GLY A 113 -1.74 -4.24 11.87
N LYS A 114 -2.68 -4.40 10.94
CA LYS A 114 -3.69 -5.47 10.93
C LYS A 114 -3.35 -6.51 9.88
N VAL A 115 -3.51 -7.77 10.23
CA VAL A 115 -3.35 -8.90 9.31
C VAL A 115 -4.72 -9.44 8.95
N GLU A 116 -4.97 -9.54 7.65
CA GLU A 116 -6.17 -10.18 7.11
C GLU A 116 -5.74 -11.32 6.19
N ARG A 117 -6.41 -12.48 6.30
CA ARG A 117 -6.22 -13.62 5.40
C ARG A 117 -7.36 -13.64 4.39
N ILE A 118 -7.00 -13.58 3.13
CA ILE A 118 -7.93 -13.44 2.00
C ILE A 118 -7.80 -14.67 1.10
N LYS A 119 -8.94 -15.30 0.81
CA LYS A 119 -9.04 -16.40 -0.15
C LYS A 119 -9.90 -15.99 -1.33
N ALA A 120 -9.44 -16.30 -2.54
CA ALA A 120 -10.16 -16.04 -3.78
C ALA A 120 -11.50 -16.82 -3.86
N PRO A 121 -12.54 -16.27 -4.55
CA PRO A 121 -12.56 -14.94 -5.15
C PRO A 121 -12.81 -13.83 -4.10
N TYR A 122 -12.09 -12.73 -4.20
CA TYR A 122 -12.26 -11.59 -3.30
C TYR A 122 -12.02 -10.28 -4.04
N TYR A 123 -12.65 -9.21 -3.59
CA TYR A 123 -12.38 -7.86 -4.11
C TYR A 123 -12.47 -6.82 -3.00
N GLY A 124 -11.80 -5.69 -3.20
CA GLY A 124 -11.81 -4.58 -2.27
C GLY A 124 -11.32 -3.30 -2.91
N ILE A 125 -11.22 -2.27 -2.08
CA ILE A 125 -10.68 -0.97 -2.49
C ILE A 125 -9.38 -0.71 -1.73
N THR A 126 -8.32 -0.45 -2.48
CA THR A 126 -7.10 0.12 -1.93
C THR A 126 -7.30 1.63 -1.80
N LYS A 127 -7.09 2.16 -0.60
CA LYS A 127 -7.18 3.60 -0.37
C LYS A 127 -5.85 4.30 -0.64
N THR A 128 -5.93 5.57 -1.03
CA THR A 128 -4.77 6.45 -1.17
C THR A 128 -3.87 6.40 0.07
N GLY A 129 -2.55 6.37 -0.15
CA GLY A 129 -1.54 6.35 0.92
C GLY A 129 -1.36 4.98 1.58
N THR A 130 -2.09 3.93 1.13
CA THR A 130 -1.93 2.58 1.68
C THR A 130 -0.70 1.90 1.11
N GLN A 131 0.13 1.33 1.98
CA GLN A 131 1.16 0.36 1.66
C GLN A 131 0.87 -0.95 2.39
N ARG A 132 1.10 -2.08 1.73
CA ARG A 132 0.79 -3.41 2.25
C ARG A 132 1.98 -4.35 2.11
N VAL A 133 2.12 -5.26 3.07
CA VAL A 133 2.95 -6.44 2.92
C VAL A 133 2.03 -7.64 2.69
N LEU A 134 2.26 -8.36 1.61
CA LEU A 134 1.50 -9.56 1.24
C LEU A 134 2.40 -10.79 1.40
N TYR A 135 1.85 -11.85 1.98
CA TYR A 135 2.43 -13.18 1.94
C TYR A 135 1.50 -14.11 1.16
N ILE A 136 2.03 -14.78 0.16
CA ILE A 136 1.29 -15.61 -0.78
C ILE A 136 1.32 -17.06 -0.28
N HIS A 137 0.17 -17.59 0.16
CA HIS A 137 0.05 -18.97 0.61
C HIS A 137 -0.16 -19.95 -0.54
N GLU A 138 -1.00 -19.55 -1.51
CA GLU A 138 -1.26 -20.29 -2.75
C GLU A 138 -1.06 -19.34 -3.92
N GLU A 139 -0.52 -19.79 -5.05
CA GLU A 139 -0.33 -18.96 -6.24
C GLU A 139 -1.56 -18.10 -6.52
N CYS A 140 -1.32 -16.80 -6.61
CA CYS A 140 -2.37 -15.81 -6.61
C CYS A 140 -2.35 -14.97 -7.89
N VAL A 141 -3.48 -14.91 -8.57
CA VAL A 141 -3.73 -13.92 -9.63
C VAL A 141 -4.42 -12.72 -8.99
N PHE A 142 -3.70 -11.59 -9.01
CA PHE A 142 -4.13 -10.34 -8.39
C PHE A 142 -4.29 -9.26 -9.46
N VAL A 143 -5.45 -8.60 -9.50
CA VAL A 143 -5.79 -7.59 -10.50
C VAL A 143 -6.04 -6.25 -9.82
N THR A 144 -5.49 -5.18 -10.37
CA THR A 144 -5.80 -3.79 -9.98
C THR A 144 -6.31 -3.02 -11.19
N VAL A 145 -7.22 -2.07 -10.97
CA VAL A 145 -7.76 -1.20 -12.03
C VAL A 145 -7.56 0.25 -11.62
N HIS A 146 -6.88 1.01 -12.44
CA HIS A 146 -6.59 2.43 -12.22
C HIS A 146 -7.26 3.29 -13.29
N CYS A 147 -7.83 4.42 -12.87
CA CYS A 147 -8.37 5.40 -13.81
C CYS A 147 -7.21 6.27 -14.33
N THR A 148 -6.94 6.20 -15.63
CA THR A 148 -5.94 7.02 -16.32
C THR A 148 -6.18 6.99 -17.81
N ASP A 149 -5.93 8.10 -18.49
CA ASP A 149 -5.93 8.20 -19.97
C ASP A 149 -4.54 7.93 -20.57
N LYS A 150 -3.53 7.71 -19.72
CA LYS A 150 -2.17 7.41 -20.15
C LYS A 150 -2.06 5.96 -20.60
N LEU A 151 -1.20 5.72 -21.59
CA LEU A 151 -0.91 4.41 -22.16
C LEU A 151 0.53 3.95 -21.93
N ASP A 152 1.44 4.89 -21.62
CA ASP A 152 2.80 4.57 -21.26
C ASP A 152 2.91 4.19 -19.79
N LEU A 153 3.56 3.05 -19.51
CA LEU A 153 3.62 2.49 -18.14
C LEU A 153 4.37 3.40 -17.17
N LYS A 154 5.39 4.11 -17.64
CA LYS A 154 6.16 5.04 -16.82
C LYS A 154 5.33 6.26 -16.43
N ASP A 155 4.60 6.80 -17.40
CA ASP A 155 3.70 7.93 -17.15
C ASP A 155 2.56 7.57 -16.21
N ILE A 156 2.03 6.32 -16.31
CA ILE A 156 1.03 5.79 -15.39
C ILE A 156 1.62 5.65 -13.99
N GLU A 157 2.82 5.09 -13.87
CA GLU A 157 3.48 4.94 -12.58
C GLU A 157 3.68 6.30 -11.90
N GLU A 158 4.14 7.31 -12.62
CA GLU A 158 4.30 8.68 -12.11
C GLU A 158 2.97 9.31 -11.66
N GLU A 159 1.84 8.91 -12.25
CA GLU A 159 0.51 9.41 -11.90
C GLU A 159 -0.11 8.69 -10.69
N VAL A 160 0.07 7.37 -10.58
CA VAL A 160 -0.68 6.56 -9.62
C VAL A 160 0.13 6.12 -8.40
N ILE A 161 1.47 6.26 -8.43
CA ILE A 161 2.38 5.82 -7.38
C ILE A 161 3.09 7.01 -6.75
N ALA A 162 3.02 7.10 -5.43
CA ALA A 162 3.82 8.06 -4.67
C ALA A 162 5.28 7.57 -4.54
N LYS A 163 6.23 8.48 -4.66
CA LYS A 163 7.66 8.20 -4.41
C LYS A 163 7.97 8.06 -2.92
N SER A 164 7.15 8.68 -2.09
CA SER A 164 7.26 8.63 -0.64
C SER A 164 5.91 8.90 0.03
N PHE A 165 5.81 8.66 1.34
CA PHE A 165 4.61 8.97 2.12
C PHE A 165 4.36 10.47 2.35
N SER A 166 5.28 11.33 1.93
CA SER A 166 5.19 12.79 2.09
C SER A 166 4.67 13.52 0.83
N GLU A 167 4.23 12.76 -0.19
CA GLU A 167 3.63 13.29 -1.43
C GLU A 167 2.09 13.31 -1.40
#